data_1f67e719ed2006775a5862141a8ede0f
#
_entry.id   1f67e719ed2006775a5862141a8ede0f
#
_cell.length_a   1.000
_cell.length_b   1.000
_cell.length_c   1.000
_cell.angle_alpha   90.00
_cell.angle_beta   90.00
_cell.angle_gamma   90.00
#
_symmetry.space_group_name_H-M   'P 1'
#
loop_
_entity.id
_entity.type
_entity.pdbx_description
1 polymer ?
#
loop_
_entity_poly.entity_id
_entity_poly.type
_entity_poly.pdbx_seq_one_letter_code
_entity_poly.pdbx_strand_id
1 'polypeptide(L)'
;MEPQPPRLKPGKILDTLGAMQKSLTRASQRIAQYILAFPRQVTQSSIADLSRDTQAGEATVIRFCRTLGYKGFQDFKMDLAIELATTESDDSSPLLDAEVSESDDAHAIGLKLQNTISNVLSETLNLLDMQQVLGVVDALRHCHSVYIFGVGSSGITALDIKHKLMRIGLRGDAVSNNHFMYMQATLLKAGDVAMGVSHSGTSPETVHSLRLARQAGATTVAITHNLGSPLCEEADFCLINGNRQGMLQGDSIGTKAAQLFVFDLLYTLLVQSSPEQARESKLRTMNALDMTK
;
A
#
# COMPACT_ATOMS: atom_id res chain seq x y z
N MET A 1 -24.17 -5.87 18.12
CA MET A 1 -22.90 -5.25 18.55
C MET A 1 -21.93 -5.52 17.39
N GLU A 2 -21.59 -4.49 16.62
CA GLU A 2 -20.59 -4.64 15.57
C GLU A 2 -19.26 -5.08 16.21
N PRO A 3 -18.54 -6.03 15.61
CA PRO A 3 -17.23 -6.44 16.11
C PRO A 3 -16.29 -5.21 16.12
N GLN A 4 -15.65 -4.97 17.26
CA GLN A 4 -14.65 -3.91 17.33
C GLN A 4 -13.49 -4.26 16.37
N PRO A 5 -12.97 -3.28 15.61
CA PRO A 5 -11.81 -3.52 14.76
C PRO A 5 -10.63 -4.04 15.59
N PRO A 6 -9.78 -4.90 15.02
CA PRO A 6 -8.61 -5.40 15.73
C PRO A 6 -7.70 -4.22 16.13
N ARG A 7 -7.18 -4.27 17.37
CA ARG A 7 -6.24 -3.28 17.89
C ARG A 7 -4.97 -3.26 17.03
N LEU A 8 -4.53 -2.06 16.68
CA LEU A 8 -3.24 -1.89 16.00
C LEU A 8 -2.12 -2.36 16.91
N LYS A 9 -1.14 -3.04 16.34
CA LYS A 9 0.05 -3.45 17.09
C LYS A 9 1.02 -2.26 17.22
N PRO A 10 1.76 -2.13 18.34
CA PRO A 10 2.88 -1.20 18.43
C PRO A 10 3.86 -1.42 17.26
N GLY A 11 4.39 -0.34 16.68
CA GLY A 11 5.22 -0.38 15.48
C GLY A 11 4.44 -0.22 14.16
N LYS A 12 3.09 -0.11 14.22
CA LYS A 12 2.22 0.07 13.04
C LYS A 12 1.25 1.24 13.15
N ILE A 13 1.25 1.96 14.27
CA ILE A 13 0.26 2.99 14.56
C ILE A 13 0.40 4.16 13.59
N LEU A 14 1.59 4.74 13.50
CA LEU A 14 1.85 5.91 12.67
C LEU A 14 1.68 5.59 11.18
N ASP A 15 2.20 4.46 10.72
CA ASP A 15 2.05 4.01 9.34
C ASP A 15 0.57 3.79 8.98
N THR A 16 -0.20 3.13 9.86
CA THR A 16 -1.64 2.92 9.65
C THR A 16 -2.42 4.22 9.67
N LEU A 17 -2.09 5.15 10.58
CA LEU A 17 -2.72 6.48 10.60
C LEU A 17 -2.48 7.24 9.30
N GLY A 18 -1.27 7.18 8.75
CA GLY A 18 -0.93 7.73 7.44
C GLY A 18 -1.79 7.14 6.32
N ALA A 19 -1.90 5.82 6.29
CA ALA A 19 -2.68 5.09 5.28
C ALA A 19 -4.20 5.32 5.37
N MET A 20 -4.73 5.57 6.59
CA MET A 20 -6.17 5.82 6.82
C MET A 20 -6.58 7.27 6.62
N GLN A 21 -5.66 8.22 6.62
CA GLN A 21 -5.94 9.64 6.77
C GLN A 21 -7.02 10.16 5.83
N LYS A 22 -6.99 9.75 4.55
CA LYS A 22 -7.94 10.20 3.53
C LYS A 22 -9.35 9.63 3.68
N SER A 23 -9.50 8.49 4.36
CA SER A 23 -10.80 7.84 4.60
C SER A 23 -11.49 8.32 5.87
N LEU A 24 -10.81 9.09 6.72
CA LEU A 24 -11.34 9.56 7.99
C LEU A 24 -12.29 10.76 7.81
N THR A 25 -13.20 10.95 8.76
CA THR A 25 -14.02 12.18 8.85
C THR A 25 -13.13 13.40 9.09
N ARG A 26 -13.57 14.60 8.73
CA ARG A 26 -12.79 15.86 8.89
C ARG A 26 -12.24 16.05 10.31
N ALA A 27 -13.02 15.73 11.34
CA ALA A 27 -12.56 15.84 12.72
C ALA A 27 -11.49 14.80 13.06
N SER A 28 -11.68 13.55 12.62
CA SER A 28 -10.70 12.47 12.79
C SER A 28 -9.43 12.71 11.97
N GLN A 29 -9.53 13.35 10.80
CA GLN A 29 -8.37 13.75 10.00
C GLN A 29 -7.47 14.74 10.75
N ARG A 30 -8.06 15.77 11.41
CA ARG A 30 -7.29 16.71 12.21
C ARG A 30 -6.57 16.03 13.37
N ILE A 31 -7.24 15.08 14.06
CA ILE A 31 -6.62 14.29 15.12
C ILE A 31 -5.44 13.48 14.56
N ALA A 32 -5.65 12.74 13.47
CA ALA A 32 -4.61 11.93 12.84
C ALA A 32 -3.42 12.78 12.36
N GLN A 33 -3.68 13.93 11.72
CA GLN A 33 -2.66 14.87 11.28
C GLN A 33 -1.81 15.39 12.45
N TYR A 34 -2.45 15.77 13.55
CA TYR A 34 -1.74 16.23 14.72
C TYR A 34 -0.87 15.14 15.35
N ILE A 35 -1.39 13.90 15.45
CA ILE A 35 -0.63 12.76 15.97
C ILE A 35 0.58 12.49 15.08
N LEU A 36 0.42 12.50 13.74
CA LEU A 36 1.51 12.28 12.79
C LEU A 36 2.57 13.39 12.85
N ALA A 37 2.15 14.65 13.05
CA ALA A 37 3.06 15.78 13.12
C ALA A 37 3.81 15.87 14.47
N PHE A 38 3.15 15.49 15.56
CA PHE A 38 3.67 15.69 16.93
C PHE A 38 3.54 14.44 17.82
N PRO A 39 3.99 13.24 17.36
CA PRO A 39 3.73 11.98 18.04
C PRO A 39 4.28 11.94 19.48
N ARG A 40 5.47 12.48 19.72
CA ARG A 40 6.07 12.57 21.05
C ARG A 40 5.26 13.49 21.99
N GLN A 41 4.77 14.61 21.49
CA GLN A 41 3.95 15.54 22.29
C GLN A 41 2.64 14.87 22.70
N VAL A 42 2.04 14.09 21.81
CA VAL A 42 0.79 13.35 22.08
C VAL A 42 0.99 12.33 23.22
N THR A 43 2.14 11.67 23.32
CA THR A 43 2.41 10.74 24.43
C THR A 43 2.51 11.42 25.79
N GLN A 44 2.68 12.73 25.84
CA GLN A 44 2.75 13.53 27.07
C GLN A 44 1.45 14.32 27.34
N SER A 45 0.59 14.47 26.33
CA SER A 45 -0.62 15.29 26.40
C SER A 45 -1.75 14.60 27.17
N SER A 46 -2.64 15.41 27.77
CA SER A 46 -3.96 14.95 28.24
C SER A 46 -4.95 14.89 27.08
N ILE A 47 -6.09 14.23 27.29
CA ILE A 47 -7.17 14.22 26.27
C ILE A 47 -7.73 15.62 26.03
N ALA A 48 -7.75 16.48 27.07
CA ALA A 48 -8.20 17.86 26.96
C ALA A 48 -7.23 18.69 26.10
N ASP A 49 -5.91 18.47 26.23
CA ASP A 49 -4.90 19.14 25.41
C ASP A 49 -5.04 18.72 23.95
N LEU A 50 -5.13 17.43 23.67
CA LEU A 50 -5.32 16.93 22.31
C LEU A 50 -6.63 17.43 21.71
N SER A 51 -7.71 17.48 22.49
CA SER A 51 -9.01 18.03 22.09
C SER A 51 -8.89 19.50 21.67
N ARG A 52 -8.22 20.31 22.49
CA ARG A 52 -7.98 21.74 22.23
C ARG A 52 -7.14 21.94 20.97
N ASP A 53 -6.00 21.24 20.87
CA ASP A 53 -5.01 21.45 19.82
C ASP A 53 -5.52 20.97 18.46
N THR A 54 -6.39 19.95 18.44
CA THR A 54 -7.02 19.44 17.22
C THR A 54 -8.38 20.06 16.89
N GLN A 55 -8.91 20.94 17.78
CA GLN A 55 -10.26 21.48 17.68
C GLN A 55 -11.32 20.38 17.51
N ALA A 56 -11.15 19.26 18.18
CA ALA A 56 -12.05 18.11 18.19
C ALA A 56 -12.51 17.85 19.62
N GLY A 57 -13.80 17.61 19.84
CA GLY A 57 -14.31 17.31 21.20
C GLY A 57 -13.69 16.02 21.77
N GLU A 58 -13.51 15.94 23.09
CA GLU A 58 -12.94 14.76 23.77
C GLU A 58 -13.68 13.44 23.41
N ALA A 59 -15.01 13.49 23.29
CA ALA A 59 -15.81 12.35 22.83
C ALA A 59 -15.39 11.88 21.40
N THR A 60 -14.99 12.82 20.54
CA THR A 60 -14.48 12.52 19.19
C THR A 60 -13.10 11.88 19.25
N VAL A 61 -12.22 12.34 20.14
CA VAL A 61 -10.91 11.74 20.39
C VAL A 61 -11.08 10.29 20.88
N ILE A 62 -11.98 10.05 21.85
CA ILE A 62 -12.25 8.69 22.35
C ILE A 62 -12.78 7.80 21.23
N ARG A 63 -13.74 8.29 20.45
CA ARG A 63 -14.29 7.53 19.32
C ARG A 63 -13.23 7.24 18.28
N PHE A 64 -12.37 8.20 17.97
CA PHE A 64 -11.22 7.99 17.06
C PHE A 64 -10.31 6.87 17.56
N CYS A 65 -9.90 6.87 18.83
CA CYS A 65 -9.10 5.78 19.39
C CYS A 65 -9.82 4.42 19.30
N ARG A 66 -11.15 4.40 19.49
CA ARG A 66 -11.95 3.18 19.38
C ARG A 66 -12.02 2.64 17.94
N THR A 67 -12.06 3.51 16.93
CA THR A 67 -11.99 3.06 15.52
C THR A 67 -10.65 2.42 15.17
N LEU A 68 -9.60 2.70 15.95
CA LEU A 68 -8.28 2.07 15.83
C LEU A 68 -8.13 0.80 16.71
N GLY A 69 -9.22 0.36 17.35
CA GLY A 69 -9.25 -0.85 18.19
C GLY A 69 -8.81 -0.64 19.64
N TYR A 70 -8.59 0.61 20.09
CA TYR A 70 -8.21 0.93 21.47
C TYR A 70 -9.44 1.16 22.36
N LYS A 71 -9.30 0.89 23.66
CA LYS A 71 -10.36 1.16 24.64
C LYS A 71 -10.65 2.66 24.83
N GLY A 72 -9.64 3.51 24.57
CA GLY A 72 -9.68 4.97 24.66
C GLY A 72 -8.31 5.60 24.48
N PHE A 73 -8.20 6.90 24.79
CA PHE A 73 -7.00 7.68 24.53
C PHE A 73 -5.79 7.21 25.34
N GLN A 74 -5.95 6.81 26.59
CA GLN A 74 -4.82 6.35 27.42
C GLN A 74 -4.22 5.04 26.90
N ASP A 75 -5.06 4.12 26.45
CA ASP A 75 -4.67 2.84 25.86
C ASP A 75 -3.91 3.06 24.54
N PHE A 76 -4.41 3.95 23.69
CA PHE A 76 -3.74 4.40 22.46
C PHE A 76 -2.38 5.05 22.74
N LYS A 77 -2.34 5.96 23.71
CA LYS A 77 -1.14 6.73 24.09
C LYS A 77 -0.01 5.81 24.58
N MET A 78 -0.34 4.76 25.31
CA MET A 78 0.63 3.78 25.80
C MET A 78 1.31 3.04 24.65
N ASP A 79 0.53 2.54 23.68
CA ASP A 79 1.08 1.84 22.52
C ASP A 79 1.88 2.78 21.61
N LEU A 80 1.43 4.03 21.44
CA LEU A 80 2.19 5.04 20.70
C LEU A 80 3.55 5.32 21.37
N ALA A 81 3.60 5.37 22.69
CA ALA A 81 4.85 5.55 23.43
C ALA A 81 5.80 4.36 23.24
N ILE A 82 5.27 3.14 23.24
CA ILE A 82 6.06 1.93 22.95
C ILE A 82 6.61 1.96 21.52
N GLU A 83 5.79 2.33 20.53
CA GLU A 83 6.22 2.45 19.14
C GLU A 83 7.37 3.44 18.98
N LEU A 84 7.26 4.62 19.59
CA LEU A 84 8.32 5.62 19.52
C LEU A 84 9.61 5.17 20.23
N ALA A 85 9.51 4.45 21.34
CA ALA A 85 10.68 3.93 22.06
C ALA A 85 11.39 2.80 21.29
N THR A 86 10.65 1.96 20.57
CA THR A 86 11.23 0.89 19.74
C THR A 86 11.88 1.44 18.47
N THR A 87 11.35 2.51 17.91
CA THR A 87 11.92 3.17 16.72
C THR A 87 13.23 3.91 17.06
N GLU A 88 13.42 4.36 18.31
CA GLU A 88 14.68 5.01 18.75
C GLU A 88 15.86 4.05 18.91
N SER A 89 15.62 2.75 19.05
CA SER A 89 16.70 1.76 19.17
C SER A 89 17.32 1.37 17.82
N ASP A 90 16.66 1.68 16.71
CA ASP A 90 17.26 1.64 15.38
C ASP A 90 17.88 3.01 15.10
N ASP A 91 19.21 3.04 15.04
CA ASP A 91 20.10 4.21 14.91
C ASP A 91 19.90 4.98 13.57
N SER A 92 18.65 5.33 13.26
CA SER A 92 18.25 6.13 12.12
C SER A 92 18.17 7.59 12.52
N SER A 93 19.22 8.31 12.19
CA SER A 93 19.43 9.74 12.34
C SER A 93 18.17 10.57 11.97
N PRO A 94 17.88 11.68 12.71
CA PRO A 94 16.80 12.63 12.40
C PRO A 94 16.91 13.33 11.03
N LEU A 95 17.97 13.06 10.28
CA LEU A 95 18.21 13.55 8.92
C LEU A 95 17.31 12.89 7.85
N LEU A 96 16.47 11.92 8.23
CA LEU A 96 15.83 10.99 7.30
C LEU A 96 14.60 11.54 6.58
N ASP A 97 13.94 12.56 7.14
CA ASP A 97 12.79 13.23 6.52
C ASP A 97 13.12 14.69 6.12
N ALA A 98 14.40 15.06 6.07
CA ALA A 98 14.80 16.40 5.70
C ALA A 98 14.50 16.66 4.22
N GLU A 99 13.67 17.67 3.97
CA GLU A 99 13.38 18.19 2.64
C GLU A 99 14.66 18.53 1.87
N VAL A 100 14.63 18.37 0.55
CA VAL A 100 15.71 18.84 -0.31
C VAL A 100 15.78 20.35 -0.17
N SER A 101 16.93 20.86 0.26
CA SER A 101 17.23 22.28 0.41
C SER A 101 17.98 22.80 -0.82
N GLU A 102 17.84 24.09 -1.12
CA GLU A 102 18.62 24.75 -2.17
C GLU A 102 20.16 24.68 -1.93
N SER A 103 20.56 24.45 -0.68
CA SER A 103 21.97 24.31 -0.29
C SER A 103 22.50 22.86 -0.40
N ASP A 104 21.66 21.87 -0.72
CA ASP A 104 22.08 20.47 -0.83
C ASP A 104 22.94 20.27 -2.10
N ASP A 105 24.06 19.61 -1.94
CA ASP A 105 24.81 19.12 -3.08
C ASP A 105 24.21 17.82 -3.65
N ALA A 106 24.69 17.38 -4.78
CA ALA A 106 24.20 16.18 -5.47
C ALA A 106 24.30 14.91 -4.60
N HIS A 107 25.32 14.81 -3.74
CA HIS A 107 25.50 13.66 -2.86
C HIS A 107 24.47 13.67 -1.72
N ALA A 108 24.25 14.83 -1.11
CA ALA A 108 23.23 15.00 -0.07
C ALA A 108 21.81 14.69 -0.60
N ILE A 109 21.49 15.15 -1.82
CA ILE A 109 20.23 14.79 -2.50
C ILE A 109 20.13 13.28 -2.71
N GLY A 110 21.23 12.64 -3.18
CA GLY A 110 21.29 11.18 -3.36
C GLY A 110 20.99 10.40 -2.08
N LEU A 111 21.58 10.81 -0.95
CA LEU A 111 21.35 10.21 0.36
C LEU A 111 19.89 10.40 0.82
N LYS A 112 19.31 11.58 0.65
CA LYS A 112 17.92 11.86 0.99
C LYS A 112 16.95 10.98 0.18
N LEU A 113 17.21 10.80 -1.12
CA LEU A 113 16.42 9.90 -1.96
C LEU A 113 16.54 8.44 -1.53
N GLN A 114 17.76 7.97 -1.23
CA GLN A 114 18.00 6.62 -0.73
C GLN A 114 17.22 6.37 0.57
N ASN A 115 17.27 7.30 1.50
CA ASN A 115 16.57 7.21 2.78
C ASN A 115 15.05 7.20 2.58
N THR A 116 14.52 8.06 1.71
CA THR A 116 13.09 8.08 1.36
C THR A 116 12.63 6.73 0.83
N ILE A 117 13.42 6.10 -0.06
CA ILE A 117 13.10 4.77 -0.59
C ILE A 117 13.14 3.72 0.54
N SER A 118 14.18 3.71 1.37
CA SER A 118 14.31 2.75 2.47
C SER A 118 13.14 2.85 3.44
N ASN A 119 12.75 4.07 3.82
CA ASN A 119 11.64 4.31 4.73
C ASN A 119 10.29 3.85 4.15
N VAL A 120 10.05 4.14 2.87
CA VAL A 120 8.80 3.71 2.23
C VAL A 120 8.71 2.20 2.06
N LEU A 121 9.83 1.51 1.88
CA LEU A 121 9.87 0.04 1.83
C LEU A 121 9.59 -0.56 3.21
N SER A 122 10.18 0.00 4.28
CA SER A 122 9.93 -0.42 5.66
C SER A 122 8.47 -0.20 6.04
N GLU A 123 7.92 0.99 5.75
CA GLU A 123 6.50 1.30 5.93
C GLU A 123 5.60 0.32 5.17
N THR A 124 5.94 0.02 3.90
CA THR A 124 5.18 -0.93 3.08
C THR A 124 5.13 -2.31 3.74
N LEU A 125 6.26 -2.81 4.20
CA LEU A 125 6.33 -4.12 4.87
C LEU A 125 5.51 -4.12 6.17
N ASN A 126 5.50 -3.02 6.92
CA ASN A 126 4.71 -2.87 8.14
C ASN A 126 3.19 -2.85 7.86
N LEU A 127 2.77 -2.20 6.77
CA LEU A 127 1.35 -2.08 6.39
C LEU A 127 0.77 -3.36 5.77
N LEU A 128 1.61 -4.18 5.14
CA LEU A 128 1.14 -5.41 4.51
C LEU A 128 0.61 -6.41 5.53
N ASP A 129 -0.61 -6.86 5.32
CA ASP A 129 -1.17 -8.04 5.97
C ASP A 129 -0.70 -9.29 5.20
N MET A 130 0.14 -10.09 5.83
CA MET A 130 0.71 -11.29 5.20
C MET A 130 -0.35 -12.36 4.90
N GLN A 131 -1.49 -12.39 5.58
CA GLN A 131 -2.60 -13.28 5.21
C GLN A 131 -3.23 -12.85 3.88
N GLN A 132 -3.43 -11.54 3.68
CA GLN A 132 -3.88 -11.00 2.40
C GLN A 132 -2.86 -11.29 1.29
N VAL A 133 -1.57 -11.08 1.55
CA VAL A 133 -0.48 -11.39 0.60
C VAL A 133 -0.52 -12.86 0.18
N LEU A 134 -0.61 -13.78 1.14
CA LEU A 134 -0.67 -15.21 0.85
C LEU A 134 -1.95 -15.61 0.10
N GLY A 135 -3.08 -14.98 0.42
CA GLY A 135 -4.34 -15.16 -0.31
C GLY A 135 -4.22 -14.73 -1.78
N VAL A 136 -3.56 -13.60 -2.06
CA VAL A 136 -3.29 -13.16 -3.44
C VAL A 136 -2.35 -14.14 -4.15
N VAL A 137 -1.30 -14.61 -3.48
CA VAL A 137 -0.38 -15.61 -4.06
C VAL A 137 -1.13 -16.88 -4.43
N ASP A 138 -2.02 -17.38 -3.56
CA ASP A 138 -2.82 -18.57 -3.83
C ASP A 138 -3.78 -18.34 -5.01
N ALA A 139 -4.47 -17.20 -5.06
CA ALA A 139 -5.32 -16.83 -6.19
C ALA A 139 -4.54 -16.79 -7.52
N LEU A 140 -3.34 -16.18 -7.54
CA LEU A 140 -2.50 -16.10 -8.73
C LEU A 140 -1.95 -17.46 -9.17
N ARG A 141 -1.67 -18.37 -8.24
CA ARG A 141 -1.20 -19.74 -8.57
C ARG A 141 -2.23 -20.57 -9.33
N HIS A 142 -3.50 -20.33 -9.02
CA HIS A 142 -4.61 -21.13 -9.57
C HIS A 142 -5.42 -20.39 -10.64
N CYS A 143 -5.05 -19.14 -10.96
CA CYS A 143 -5.80 -18.37 -11.94
C CYS A 143 -5.61 -18.89 -13.37
N HIS A 144 -6.66 -18.70 -14.19
CA HIS A 144 -6.59 -18.90 -15.64
C HIS A 144 -5.82 -17.76 -16.30
N SER A 145 -6.10 -16.53 -15.89
CA SER A 145 -5.48 -15.31 -16.41
C SER A 145 -5.46 -14.22 -15.34
N VAL A 146 -4.49 -13.29 -15.43
CA VAL A 146 -4.41 -12.11 -14.57
C VAL A 146 -4.45 -10.84 -15.39
N TYR A 147 -5.34 -9.91 -15.03
CA TYR A 147 -5.45 -8.61 -15.67
C TYR A 147 -5.16 -7.50 -14.67
N ILE A 148 -4.31 -6.55 -15.06
CA ILE A 148 -3.83 -5.50 -14.19
C ILE A 148 -4.31 -4.17 -14.74
N PHE A 149 -5.11 -3.45 -13.96
CA PHE A 149 -5.72 -2.18 -14.31
C PHE A 149 -5.04 -1.04 -13.54
N GLY A 150 -4.59 -0.02 -14.25
CA GLY A 150 -4.00 1.18 -13.66
C GLY A 150 -3.83 2.28 -14.69
N VAL A 151 -3.94 3.53 -14.26
CA VAL A 151 -3.79 4.70 -15.15
C VAL A 151 -2.54 5.50 -14.78
N GLY A 152 -2.01 6.29 -15.73
CA GLY A 152 -0.82 7.11 -15.51
C GLY A 152 0.40 6.30 -15.08
N SER A 153 1.09 6.74 -14.04
CA SER A 153 2.28 6.09 -13.49
C SER A 153 1.99 4.66 -12.99
N SER A 154 0.82 4.43 -12.40
CA SER A 154 0.37 3.08 -11.98
C SER A 154 0.17 2.14 -13.18
N GLY A 155 -0.23 2.65 -14.34
CA GLY A 155 -0.32 1.87 -15.59
C GLY A 155 1.05 1.40 -16.08
N ILE A 156 2.09 2.21 -15.92
CA ILE A 156 3.47 1.81 -16.22
C ILE A 156 3.92 0.68 -15.26
N THR A 157 3.61 0.81 -13.98
CA THR A 157 3.88 -0.24 -12.99
C THR A 157 3.14 -1.53 -13.36
N ALA A 158 1.85 -1.44 -13.74
CA ALA A 158 1.06 -2.60 -14.18
C ALA A 158 1.71 -3.33 -15.37
N LEU A 159 2.27 -2.59 -16.32
CA LEU A 159 2.97 -3.17 -17.48
C LEU A 159 4.25 -3.91 -17.08
N ASP A 160 5.06 -3.35 -16.16
CA ASP A 160 6.24 -4.03 -15.66
C ASP A 160 5.90 -5.37 -14.99
N ILE A 161 4.85 -5.37 -14.18
CA ILE A 161 4.37 -6.58 -13.50
C ILE A 161 3.90 -7.64 -14.48
N LYS A 162 3.10 -7.25 -15.48
CA LYS A 162 2.69 -8.16 -16.55
C LYS A 162 3.89 -8.88 -17.17
N HIS A 163 4.95 -8.14 -17.48
CA HIS A 163 6.15 -8.71 -18.06
C HIS A 163 6.84 -9.71 -17.11
N LYS A 164 6.92 -9.40 -15.81
CA LYS A 164 7.48 -10.31 -14.80
C LYS A 164 6.64 -11.59 -14.67
N LEU A 165 5.31 -11.46 -14.56
CA LEU A 165 4.39 -12.60 -14.42
C LEU A 165 4.40 -13.49 -15.68
N MET A 166 4.46 -12.91 -16.87
CA MET A 166 4.60 -13.64 -18.12
C MET A 166 5.84 -14.56 -18.12
N ARG A 167 6.96 -14.09 -17.56
CA ARG A 167 8.21 -14.88 -17.52
C ARG A 167 8.13 -16.13 -16.64
N ILE A 168 7.20 -16.19 -15.71
CA ILE A 168 6.93 -17.38 -14.88
C ILE A 168 5.71 -18.17 -15.37
N GLY A 169 5.19 -17.84 -16.55
CA GLY A 169 4.15 -18.61 -17.23
C GLY A 169 2.72 -18.16 -16.94
N LEU A 170 2.51 -17.09 -16.17
CA LEU A 170 1.18 -16.52 -15.96
C LEU A 170 0.71 -15.75 -17.20
N ARG A 171 -0.51 -16.04 -17.62
CA ARG A 171 -1.15 -15.38 -18.76
C ARG A 171 -1.93 -14.16 -18.29
N GLY A 172 -1.97 -13.14 -19.11
CA GLY A 172 -2.77 -11.94 -18.80
C GLY A 172 -2.27 -10.69 -19.51
N ASP A 173 -2.85 -9.57 -19.12
CA ASP A 173 -2.51 -8.28 -19.71
C ASP A 173 -2.52 -7.15 -18.67
N ALA A 174 -1.86 -6.05 -19.01
CA ALA A 174 -1.94 -4.77 -18.28
C ALA A 174 -2.66 -3.76 -19.17
N VAL A 175 -3.72 -3.17 -18.65
CA VAL A 175 -4.58 -2.27 -19.40
C VAL A 175 -4.65 -0.92 -18.70
N SER A 176 -4.26 0.16 -19.40
CA SER A 176 -4.20 1.53 -18.86
C SER A 176 -5.11 2.53 -19.57
N ASN A 177 -5.76 2.13 -20.66
CA ASN A 177 -6.77 2.93 -21.34
C ASN A 177 -8.16 2.59 -20.79
N ASN A 178 -8.91 3.60 -20.31
CA ASN A 178 -10.19 3.40 -19.63
C ASN A 178 -11.22 2.61 -20.43
N HIS A 179 -11.40 2.87 -21.73
CA HIS A 179 -12.33 2.12 -22.56
C HIS A 179 -11.99 0.63 -22.62
N PHE A 180 -10.71 0.31 -22.85
CA PHE A 180 -10.26 -1.08 -22.90
C PHE A 180 -10.25 -1.73 -21.52
N MET A 181 -9.97 -0.97 -20.44
CA MET A 181 -10.07 -1.47 -19.07
C MET A 181 -11.49 -1.97 -18.79
N TYR A 182 -12.53 -1.18 -19.11
CA TYR A 182 -13.93 -1.54 -18.87
C TYR A 182 -14.36 -2.72 -19.71
N MET A 183 -14.01 -2.73 -21.01
CA MET A 183 -14.32 -3.83 -21.91
C MET A 183 -13.67 -5.13 -21.42
N GLN A 184 -12.39 -5.09 -21.07
CA GLN A 184 -11.67 -6.25 -20.61
C GLN A 184 -12.22 -6.77 -19.28
N ALA A 185 -12.51 -5.87 -18.33
CA ALA A 185 -13.02 -6.23 -17.01
C ALA A 185 -14.37 -6.97 -17.08
N THR A 186 -15.26 -6.62 -18.02
CA THR A 186 -16.55 -7.29 -18.20
C THR A 186 -16.45 -8.68 -18.84
N LEU A 187 -15.32 -9.00 -19.48
CA LEU A 187 -15.07 -10.30 -20.12
C LEU A 187 -14.39 -11.30 -19.19
N LEU A 188 -14.02 -10.88 -17.99
CA LEU A 188 -13.46 -11.77 -16.97
C LEU A 188 -14.50 -12.75 -16.46
N LYS A 189 -14.05 -13.80 -15.80
CA LYS A 189 -14.90 -14.85 -15.25
C LYS A 189 -14.29 -15.45 -13.98
N ALA A 190 -15.02 -16.32 -13.32
CA ALA A 190 -14.52 -17.11 -12.20
C ALA A 190 -13.24 -17.88 -12.60
N GLY A 191 -12.21 -17.79 -11.74
CA GLY A 191 -10.88 -18.32 -11.99
C GLY A 191 -9.92 -17.32 -12.65
N ASP A 192 -10.36 -16.14 -13.06
CA ASP A 192 -9.47 -15.03 -13.43
C ASP A 192 -9.17 -14.15 -12.21
N VAL A 193 -8.04 -13.44 -12.23
CA VAL A 193 -7.66 -12.45 -11.23
C VAL A 193 -7.61 -11.07 -11.88
N ALA A 194 -8.25 -10.10 -11.24
CA ALA A 194 -8.20 -8.68 -11.60
C ALA A 194 -7.45 -7.90 -10.52
N MET A 195 -6.37 -7.20 -10.89
CA MET A 195 -5.59 -6.37 -9.98
C MET A 195 -5.77 -4.90 -10.32
N GLY A 196 -6.26 -4.10 -9.40
CA GLY A 196 -6.36 -2.64 -9.52
C GLY A 196 -5.17 -1.97 -8.83
N VAL A 197 -4.40 -1.16 -9.57
CA VAL A 197 -3.25 -0.41 -9.04
C VAL A 197 -3.57 1.07 -9.06
N SER A 198 -3.72 1.68 -7.88
CA SER A 198 -3.97 3.11 -7.74
C SER A 198 -3.43 3.60 -6.40
N HIS A 199 -2.43 4.49 -6.43
CA HIS A 199 -1.85 5.02 -5.21
C HIS A 199 -2.90 5.69 -4.30
N SER A 200 -3.76 6.55 -4.85
CA SER A 200 -4.83 7.19 -4.08
C SER A 200 -5.98 6.26 -3.72
N GLY A 201 -6.15 5.15 -4.47
CA GLY A 201 -7.30 4.27 -4.37
C GLY A 201 -8.63 4.91 -4.83
N THR A 202 -8.57 6.08 -5.47
CA THR A 202 -9.75 6.86 -5.87
C THR A 202 -9.83 7.12 -7.37
N SER A 203 -8.88 6.59 -8.18
CA SER A 203 -8.92 6.74 -9.65
C SER A 203 -10.20 6.09 -10.20
N PRO A 204 -11.13 6.86 -10.77
CA PRO A 204 -12.45 6.36 -11.14
C PRO A 204 -12.37 5.19 -12.12
N GLU A 205 -11.41 5.26 -13.05
CA GLU A 205 -11.20 4.25 -14.09
C GLU A 205 -10.79 2.91 -13.47
N THR A 206 -9.85 2.94 -12.53
CA THR A 206 -9.35 1.71 -11.86
C THR A 206 -10.41 1.12 -10.94
N VAL A 207 -11.12 1.97 -10.18
CA VAL A 207 -12.21 1.54 -9.28
C VAL A 207 -13.34 0.89 -10.09
N HIS A 208 -13.77 1.56 -11.19
CA HIS A 208 -14.85 1.04 -12.03
C HIS A 208 -14.47 -0.28 -12.69
N SER A 209 -13.23 -0.41 -13.18
CA SER A 209 -12.74 -1.66 -13.78
C SER A 209 -12.73 -2.82 -12.76
N LEU A 210 -12.30 -2.55 -11.52
CA LEU A 210 -12.28 -3.58 -10.48
C LEU A 210 -13.69 -4.01 -10.09
N ARG A 211 -14.63 -3.05 -10.02
CA ARG A 211 -16.07 -3.34 -9.81
C ARG A 211 -16.65 -4.23 -10.91
N LEU A 212 -16.38 -3.91 -12.18
CA LEU A 212 -16.84 -4.71 -13.33
C LEU A 212 -16.26 -6.14 -13.27
N ALA A 213 -14.97 -6.27 -12.97
CA ALA A 213 -14.30 -7.56 -12.82
C ALA A 213 -14.93 -8.40 -11.69
N ARG A 214 -15.22 -7.78 -10.54
CA ARG A 214 -15.93 -8.43 -9.42
C ARG A 214 -17.31 -8.92 -9.82
N GLN A 215 -18.08 -8.07 -10.51
CA GLN A 215 -19.41 -8.44 -11.03
C GLN A 215 -19.35 -9.60 -12.04
N ALA A 216 -18.27 -9.69 -12.81
CA ALA A 216 -18.01 -10.80 -13.73
C ALA A 216 -17.55 -12.09 -13.04
N GLY A 217 -17.31 -12.05 -11.72
CA GLY A 217 -16.93 -13.21 -10.89
C GLY A 217 -15.43 -13.46 -10.79
N ALA A 218 -14.57 -12.55 -11.26
CA ALA A 218 -13.13 -12.62 -11.07
C ALA A 218 -12.76 -12.34 -9.60
N THR A 219 -11.66 -12.95 -9.13
CA THR A 219 -11.05 -12.57 -7.85
C THR A 219 -10.39 -11.21 -7.99
N THR A 220 -10.69 -10.28 -7.07
CA THR A 220 -10.25 -8.89 -7.17
C THR A 220 -9.21 -8.53 -6.12
N VAL A 221 -8.17 -7.82 -6.55
CA VAL A 221 -7.04 -7.38 -5.72
C VAL A 221 -6.82 -5.88 -5.88
N ALA A 222 -6.80 -5.15 -4.79
CA ALA A 222 -6.43 -3.72 -4.77
C ALA A 222 -4.99 -3.55 -4.27
N ILE A 223 -4.22 -2.68 -4.92
CA ILE A 223 -2.92 -2.21 -4.45
C ILE A 223 -2.96 -0.69 -4.37
N THR A 224 -2.90 -0.17 -3.16
CA THR A 224 -3.10 1.25 -2.87
C THR A 224 -2.38 1.65 -1.59
N HIS A 225 -2.14 2.96 -1.40
CA HIS A 225 -1.72 3.48 -0.09
C HIS A 225 -2.91 3.74 0.85
N ASN A 226 -4.10 3.97 0.31
CA ASN A 226 -5.24 4.47 1.07
C ASN A 226 -6.13 3.32 1.56
N LEU A 227 -5.94 2.92 2.81
CA LEU A 227 -6.79 1.95 3.50
C LEU A 227 -8.22 2.52 3.64
N GLY A 228 -9.23 1.73 3.23
CA GLY A 228 -10.63 2.18 3.18
C GLY A 228 -10.95 3.06 1.97
N SER A 229 -10.14 3.00 0.91
CA SER A 229 -10.43 3.65 -0.36
C SER A 229 -11.53 2.93 -1.15
N PRO A 230 -12.21 3.63 -2.08
CA PRO A 230 -13.18 3.01 -2.98
C PRO A 230 -12.61 1.81 -3.75
N LEU A 231 -11.28 1.78 -4.02
CA LEU A 231 -10.65 0.64 -4.67
C LEU A 231 -10.64 -0.59 -3.76
N CYS A 232 -10.35 -0.43 -2.44
CA CYS A 232 -10.38 -1.53 -1.48
C CYS A 232 -11.82 -2.07 -1.26
N GLU A 233 -12.86 -1.24 -1.38
CA GLU A 233 -14.25 -1.67 -1.25
C GLU A 233 -14.67 -2.63 -2.39
N GLU A 234 -14.03 -2.54 -3.55
CA GLU A 234 -14.28 -3.41 -4.70
C GLU A 234 -13.36 -4.63 -4.77
N ALA A 235 -12.49 -4.83 -3.76
CA ALA A 235 -11.49 -5.89 -3.76
C ALA A 235 -11.79 -6.98 -2.74
N ASP A 236 -11.51 -8.24 -3.10
CA ASP A 236 -11.48 -9.37 -2.18
C ASP A 236 -10.22 -9.33 -1.30
N PHE A 237 -9.11 -8.83 -1.85
CA PHE A 237 -7.84 -8.62 -1.16
C PHE A 237 -7.35 -7.19 -1.35
N CYS A 238 -6.96 -6.53 -0.25
CA CYS A 238 -6.43 -5.17 -0.29
C CYS A 238 -5.01 -5.12 0.28
N LEU A 239 -4.04 -4.87 -0.59
CA LEU A 239 -2.63 -4.75 -0.23
C LEU A 239 -2.27 -3.27 -0.10
N ILE A 240 -1.90 -2.87 1.12
CA ILE A 240 -1.58 -1.48 1.43
C ILE A 240 -0.08 -1.28 1.33
N ASN A 241 0.34 -0.34 0.48
CA ASN A 241 1.72 0.07 0.33
C ASN A 241 2.01 1.40 1.05
N GLY A 242 3.25 1.62 1.44
CA GLY A 242 3.70 2.85 2.08
C GLY A 242 3.62 4.08 1.18
N ASN A 243 3.66 5.25 1.81
CA ASN A 243 3.58 6.54 1.16
C ASN A 243 4.38 7.64 1.87
N ARG A 244 5.40 7.31 2.64
CA ARG A 244 6.23 8.37 3.20
C ARG A 244 6.81 9.21 2.07
N GLN A 245 6.11 10.30 1.76
CA GLN A 245 6.54 11.30 0.79
C GLN A 245 7.23 12.43 1.54
N GLY A 246 8.51 12.64 1.23
CA GLY A 246 9.08 13.97 1.39
C GLY A 246 8.42 14.95 0.41
N MET A 247 8.71 16.25 0.53
CA MET A 247 8.04 17.33 -0.24
C MET A 247 8.21 17.31 -1.77
N LEU A 248 8.92 16.38 -2.35
CA LEU A 248 8.93 16.13 -3.79
C LEU A 248 7.60 15.47 -4.19
N GLN A 249 6.52 16.25 -4.06
CA GLN A 249 5.15 15.85 -4.33
C GLN A 249 4.93 15.62 -5.83
N GLY A 250 4.22 14.55 -6.14
CA GLY A 250 3.84 14.13 -7.50
C GLY A 250 4.90 13.20 -8.11
N ASP A 251 4.52 12.03 -8.59
CA ASP A 251 5.38 10.99 -9.19
C ASP A 251 6.62 10.61 -8.35
N SER A 252 6.50 10.63 -7.02
CA SER A 252 7.62 10.32 -6.15
C SER A 252 8.13 8.90 -6.42
N ILE A 253 9.45 8.77 -6.51
CA ILE A 253 10.12 7.48 -6.63
C ILE A 253 9.67 6.50 -5.53
N GLY A 254 9.32 7.01 -4.34
CA GLY A 254 8.83 6.24 -3.22
C GLY A 254 7.53 5.49 -3.52
N THR A 255 6.53 6.16 -4.12
CA THR A 255 5.28 5.51 -4.52
C THR A 255 5.53 4.35 -5.48
N LYS A 256 6.36 4.57 -6.49
CA LYS A 256 6.69 3.54 -7.47
C LYS A 256 7.49 2.41 -6.84
N ALA A 257 8.47 2.72 -6.00
CA ALA A 257 9.27 1.74 -5.27
C ALA A 257 8.39 0.87 -4.35
N ALA A 258 7.44 1.48 -3.62
CA ALA A 258 6.49 0.75 -2.78
C ALA A 258 5.62 -0.22 -3.58
N GLN A 259 5.05 0.22 -4.71
CA GLN A 259 4.26 -0.64 -5.59
C GLN A 259 5.09 -1.79 -6.16
N LEU A 260 6.30 -1.50 -6.67
CA LEU A 260 7.21 -2.52 -7.20
C LEU A 260 7.61 -3.52 -6.11
N PHE A 261 7.84 -3.07 -4.87
CA PHE A 261 8.18 -3.95 -3.75
C PHE A 261 7.04 -4.95 -3.44
N VAL A 262 5.79 -4.48 -3.38
CA VAL A 262 4.63 -5.37 -3.18
C VAL A 262 4.59 -6.44 -4.26
N PHE A 263 4.81 -6.07 -5.50
CA PHE A 263 4.78 -7.03 -6.60
C PHE A 263 5.98 -7.96 -6.62
N ASP A 264 7.18 -7.48 -6.28
CA ASP A 264 8.35 -8.34 -6.18
C ASP A 264 8.22 -9.34 -5.03
N LEU A 265 7.53 -8.97 -3.94
CA LEU A 265 7.17 -9.90 -2.88
C LEU A 265 6.21 -10.99 -3.39
N LEU A 266 5.12 -10.61 -4.07
CA LEU A 266 4.17 -11.57 -4.67
C LEU A 266 4.88 -12.47 -5.68
N TYR A 267 5.68 -11.90 -6.57
CA TYR A 267 6.45 -12.64 -7.56
C TYR A 267 7.42 -13.65 -6.93
N THR A 268 8.14 -13.21 -5.90
CA THR A 268 9.10 -14.08 -5.19
C THR A 268 8.39 -15.24 -4.50
N LEU A 269 7.24 -14.98 -3.84
CA LEU A 269 6.43 -16.02 -3.22
C LEU A 269 5.83 -16.98 -4.27
N LEU A 270 5.42 -16.50 -5.44
CA LEU A 270 4.96 -17.33 -6.55
C LEU A 270 6.08 -18.26 -7.05
N VAL A 271 7.28 -17.72 -7.26
CA VAL A 271 8.44 -18.53 -7.66
C VAL A 271 8.81 -19.54 -6.59
N GLN A 272 8.77 -19.16 -5.31
CA GLN A 272 9.05 -20.05 -4.18
C GLN A 272 8.02 -21.19 -4.09
N SER A 273 6.75 -20.90 -4.35
CA SER A 273 5.68 -21.89 -4.25
C SER A 273 5.65 -22.89 -5.41
N SER A 274 6.25 -22.57 -6.57
CA SER A 274 6.28 -23.41 -7.78
C SER A 274 7.61 -23.26 -8.53
N PRO A 275 8.75 -23.60 -7.90
CA PRO A 275 10.09 -23.27 -8.42
C PRO A 275 10.41 -23.96 -9.75
N GLU A 276 9.98 -25.20 -9.94
CA GLU A 276 10.23 -25.95 -11.16
C GLU A 276 9.51 -25.35 -12.36
N GLN A 277 8.20 -25.06 -12.22
CA GLN A 277 7.39 -24.44 -13.25
C GLN A 277 7.91 -23.04 -13.62
N ALA A 278 8.27 -22.24 -12.60
CA ALA A 278 8.85 -20.92 -12.82
C ALA A 278 10.18 -21.00 -13.58
N ARG A 279 11.05 -21.97 -13.23
CA ARG A 279 12.32 -22.21 -13.90
C ARG A 279 12.12 -22.62 -15.36
N GLU A 280 11.23 -23.58 -15.61
CA GLU A 280 10.93 -24.02 -16.97
C GLU A 280 10.43 -22.87 -17.84
N SER A 281 9.46 -22.09 -17.34
CA SER A 281 8.90 -20.93 -18.04
C SER A 281 9.97 -19.88 -18.33
N LYS A 282 10.85 -19.59 -17.36
CA LYS A 282 11.97 -18.65 -17.54
C LYS A 282 12.95 -19.14 -18.62
N LEU A 283 13.31 -20.42 -18.61
CA LEU A 283 14.19 -20.99 -19.62
C LEU A 283 13.57 -20.93 -21.01
N ARG A 284 12.27 -21.27 -21.14
CA ARG A 284 11.54 -21.17 -22.42
C ARG A 284 11.54 -19.74 -22.96
N THR A 285 11.28 -18.75 -22.12
CA THR A 285 11.29 -17.34 -22.53
C THR A 285 12.70 -16.83 -22.87
N MET A 286 13.74 -17.31 -22.18
CA MET A 286 15.13 -17.01 -22.50
C MET A 286 15.54 -17.61 -23.85
N ASN A 287 15.24 -18.87 -24.07
CA ASN A 287 15.58 -19.56 -25.31
C ASN A 287 14.88 -18.95 -26.54
N ALA A 288 13.69 -18.34 -26.35
CA ALA A 288 13.00 -17.62 -27.42
C ALA A 288 13.70 -16.35 -27.89
N LEU A 289 14.62 -15.80 -27.06
CA LEU A 289 15.45 -14.63 -27.41
C LEU A 289 16.77 -15.01 -28.10
N ASP A 290 17.13 -16.29 -28.09
CA ASP A 290 18.35 -16.79 -28.72
C ASP A 290 18.11 -16.96 -30.24
N MET A 291 18.40 -15.90 -31.00
CA MET A 291 18.24 -15.83 -32.44
C MET A 291 19.37 -16.55 -33.23
N THR A 292 20.29 -17.18 -32.52
CA THR A 292 21.47 -17.85 -33.13
C THR A 292 21.33 -19.36 -33.26
N LYS A 293 20.19 -19.92 -32.87
CA LYS A 293 19.85 -21.34 -33.00
C LYS A 293 18.89 -21.64 -34.14
#